data_aaad2b3eed58e588ad0b054972479104
#
_entry.id   aaad2b3eed58e588ad0b054972479104
#
_cell.length_a   1.000
_cell.length_b   1.000
_cell.length_c   1.000
_cell.angle_alpha   90.00
_cell.angle_beta   90.00
_cell.angle_gamma   90.00
#
_symmetry.space_group_name_H-M   'P 1'
#
loop_
_entity.id
_entity.type
_entity.pdbx_description
1 polymer ?
#
loop_
_entity_poly.entity_id
_entity_poly.type
_entity_poly.pdbx_seq_one_letter_code
_entity_poly.pdbx_strand_id
1 'polypeptide(L)'
;MDIRNIAIIAHVDHGKTTLVDKMLLAGNLFRDNQQTGELMLDNNELERERGITILSKNVSIQYKGTKINIIDTPGHSDFGGEVERVLNMADGCLLLVDAFEGPMPQTRFVLQKALEIGLKPVVVVNKVDKPNCRPEEVYEMVFDLMCDLDATEEQLDFPVIYGSAKNGWMGPDWAAPTEDITYLLDAIIEHIPAPTVLEGTPQMLITSLDYSNYTGRIAVGRVHRGTLREGMNITVCHRDGSMEKTKIKELHTFTGMGRQKTQEVTSGDICAIVGLEHFEIGDTLCDYDNPEALPPISIDEPTMSMLFTINDSPFFGKEGKFCTSRHISERLDKELEKNLALRVSLVDGYTDRWLVAGRGVLHLSVLIETMRREGYELQVGQPQVIYKEIDGERCEPIEELTINVPEEFSSKMIDMVTRRKGEMTSMESQGDRINIEFLIPSRGIIGLRTNLLTASQGEAIMAHRFKEYQPYKGDIQRRTNGSMISLETGTAFAYSINNLQDRGRFFIEPQEQVYAGQVVGEHVHDNDLVVNVTKAKQLTNMRASGSDEKARIIPATIFSLEEALEYIKEDEYVEVTPKSMRMRKIILDHLERKRSGRSKEE
;
A
#
# COMPACT_ATOMS: atom_id res chain seq x y z
N MET A 1 4.96 -28.55 -21.95
CA MET A 1 4.20 -28.50 -20.67
C MET A 1 3.14 -27.44 -20.84
N ASP A 2 1.90 -27.74 -20.57
CA ASP A 2 0.85 -26.72 -20.66
C ASP A 2 0.96 -25.74 -19.48
N ILE A 3 0.72 -24.44 -19.71
CA ILE A 3 0.93 -23.38 -18.72
C ILE A 3 -0.32 -22.50 -18.66
N ARG A 4 -0.66 -22.02 -17.46
CA ARG A 4 -1.63 -20.95 -17.23
C ARG A 4 -1.02 -19.92 -16.28
N ASN A 5 -1.02 -18.67 -16.69
CA ASN A 5 -0.56 -17.55 -15.86
C ASN A 5 -1.77 -16.75 -15.38
N ILE A 6 -2.05 -16.75 -14.10
CA ILE A 6 -3.22 -16.09 -13.52
C ILE A 6 -2.81 -15.05 -12.49
N ALA A 7 -3.46 -13.89 -12.52
CA ALA A 7 -3.37 -12.87 -11.47
C ALA A 7 -4.59 -12.99 -10.55
N ILE A 8 -4.40 -12.89 -9.24
CA ILE A 8 -5.53 -12.91 -8.29
C ILE A 8 -5.84 -11.49 -7.84
N ILE A 9 -7.06 -11.04 -8.15
CA ILE A 9 -7.61 -9.74 -7.80
C ILE A 9 -8.65 -9.93 -6.71
N ALA A 10 -8.47 -9.28 -5.56
CA ALA A 10 -9.41 -9.35 -4.45
C ALA A 10 -9.34 -8.08 -3.61
N HIS A 11 -10.46 -7.75 -2.96
CA HIS A 11 -10.47 -6.78 -1.88
C HIS A 11 -9.83 -7.37 -0.61
N VAL A 12 -9.40 -6.50 0.30
CA VAL A 12 -8.94 -6.89 1.64
C VAL A 12 -10.05 -7.74 2.31
N ASP A 13 -9.66 -8.79 3.00
CA ASP A 13 -10.55 -9.72 3.70
C ASP A 13 -11.52 -10.55 2.82
N HIS A 14 -11.52 -10.45 1.49
CA HIS A 14 -12.33 -11.32 0.62
C HIS A 14 -11.84 -12.78 0.58
N GLY A 15 -10.70 -13.07 1.21
CA GLY A 15 -10.16 -14.43 1.39
C GLY A 15 -9.14 -14.87 0.36
N LYS A 16 -8.42 -13.92 -0.26
CA LYS A 16 -7.37 -14.17 -1.25
C LYS A 16 -6.31 -15.15 -0.75
N THR A 17 -5.66 -14.83 0.36
CA THR A 17 -4.59 -15.67 0.95
C THR A 17 -5.11 -17.07 1.27
N THR A 18 -6.31 -17.18 1.85
CA THR A 18 -6.94 -18.46 2.17
C THR A 18 -7.21 -19.29 0.92
N LEU A 19 -7.66 -18.67 -0.18
CA LEU A 19 -7.90 -19.37 -1.44
C LEU A 19 -6.58 -19.88 -2.04
N VAL A 20 -5.54 -19.06 -2.09
CA VAL A 20 -4.23 -19.46 -2.62
C VAL A 20 -3.61 -20.58 -1.79
N ASP A 21 -3.71 -20.52 -0.47
CA ASP A 21 -3.27 -21.61 0.41
C ASP A 21 -3.97 -22.93 0.08
N LYS A 22 -5.29 -22.90 -0.17
CA LYS A 22 -6.04 -24.09 -0.60
C LYS A 22 -5.62 -24.59 -1.98
N MET A 23 -5.35 -23.69 -2.93
CA MET A 23 -4.83 -24.05 -4.25
C MET A 23 -3.45 -24.72 -4.15
N LEU A 24 -2.56 -24.22 -3.29
CA LEU A 24 -1.25 -24.82 -3.03
C LEU A 24 -1.37 -26.22 -2.43
N LEU A 25 -2.32 -26.42 -1.52
CA LEU A 25 -2.61 -27.74 -0.92
C LEU A 25 -3.14 -28.72 -1.97
N ALA A 26 -4.05 -28.29 -2.84
CA ALA A 26 -4.62 -29.14 -3.90
C ALA A 26 -3.57 -29.54 -4.98
N GLY A 27 -2.53 -28.73 -5.17
CA GLY A 27 -1.40 -29.03 -6.06
C GLY A 27 -0.43 -30.11 -5.56
N ASN A 28 -0.72 -30.81 -4.46
CA ASN A 28 0.11 -31.89 -3.87
C ASN A 28 1.56 -31.49 -3.56
N LEU A 29 1.80 -30.23 -3.23
CA LEU A 29 3.15 -29.67 -2.99
C LEU A 29 3.68 -29.98 -1.56
N PHE A 30 2.80 -30.37 -0.65
CA PHE A 30 3.14 -30.68 0.74
C PHE A 30 3.08 -32.19 1.00
N ARG A 31 4.07 -32.71 1.69
CA ARG A 31 4.05 -34.08 2.21
C ARG A 31 3.06 -34.16 3.38
N ASP A 32 2.34 -35.27 3.51
CA ASP A 32 1.27 -35.52 4.49
C ASP A 32 1.60 -35.19 5.97
N ASN A 33 2.86 -34.95 6.31
CA ASN A 33 3.36 -34.66 7.66
C ASN A 33 3.91 -33.25 7.88
N GLN A 34 3.80 -32.32 6.92
CA GLN A 34 4.17 -30.92 7.16
C GLN A 34 3.00 -30.18 7.81
N GLN A 35 3.18 -29.75 9.07
CA GLN A 35 2.27 -28.78 9.68
C GLN A 35 2.38 -27.46 8.90
N THR A 36 1.45 -27.24 7.99
CA THR A 36 1.31 -25.97 7.27
C THR A 36 0.64 -24.98 8.22
N GLY A 37 1.36 -23.92 8.57
CA GLY A 37 0.78 -22.77 9.28
C GLY A 37 -0.30 -22.11 8.43
N GLU A 38 -1.30 -21.51 9.05
CA GLU A 38 -2.27 -20.65 8.36
C GLU A 38 -1.55 -19.42 7.78
N LEU A 39 -1.99 -18.92 6.61
CA LEU A 39 -1.46 -17.75 5.90
C LEU A 39 -0.01 -17.88 5.42
N MET A 40 0.25 -18.90 4.62
CA MET A 40 1.59 -19.20 4.09
C MET A 40 2.15 -18.12 3.16
N LEU A 41 1.30 -17.38 2.45
CA LEU A 41 1.74 -16.31 1.54
C LEU A 41 2.16 -15.04 2.28
N ASP A 42 1.52 -14.67 3.37
CA ASP A 42 1.79 -13.42 4.07
C ASP A 42 3.01 -13.56 5.01
N ASN A 43 4.21 -13.65 4.43
CA ASN A 43 5.46 -13.76 5.19
C ASN A 43 5.93 -12.42 5.77
N ASN A 44 5.39 -11.29 5.33
CA ASN A 44 5.72 -9.96 5.83
C ASN A 44 4.82 -9.62 7.03
N GLU A 45 5.43 -9.26 8.16
CA GLU A 45 4.68 -8.85 9.37
C GLU A 45 3.74 -7.68 9.11
N LEU A 46 4.15 -6.71 8.27
CA LEU A 46 3.32 -5.55 7.90
C LEU A 46 2.09 -5.94 7.08
N GLU A 47 2.21 -6.91 6.18
CA GLU A 47 1.08 -7.43 5.41
C GLU A 47 0.05 -8.10 6.34
N ARG A 48 0.52 -8.93 7.29
CA ARG A 48 -0.34 -9.58 8.29
C ARG A 48 -1.05 -8.60 9.21
N GLU A 49 -0.32 -7.60 9.73
CA GLU A 49 -0.89 -6.61 10.64
C GLU A 49 -1.93 -5.71 9.97
N ARG A 50 -1.73 -5.41 8.68
CA ARG A 50 -2.61 -4.53 7.90
C ARG A 50 -3.69 -5.27 7.13
N GLY A 51 -3.57 -6.59 7.00
CA GLY A 51 -4.46 -7.42 6.19
C GLY A 51 -4.40 -7.12 4.68
N ILE A 52 -3.32 -6.51 4.19
CA ILE A 52 -3.16 -6.12 2.78
C ILE A 52 -1.91 -6.76 2.16
N THR A 53 -1.98 -7.11 0.89
CA THR A 53 -0.79 -7.47 0.10
C THR A 53 -0.07 -6.19 -0.31
N ILE A 54 1.21 -6.09 0.01
CA ILE A 54 2.08 -4.94 -0.32
C ILE A 54 2.96 -5.28 -1.51
N LEU A 55 3.57 -6.47 -1.50
CA LEU A 55 4.46 -6.97 -2.55
C LEU A 55 3.83 -8.15 -3.27
N SER A 56 3.90 -8.13 -4.58
CA SER A 56 3.47 -9.27 -5.39
C SER A 56 4.34 -10.51 -5.14
N LYS A 57 3.73 -11.67 -5.16
CA LYS A 57 4.41 -12.96 -5.00
C LYS A 57 4.02 -13.90 -6.14
N ASN A 58 5.01 -14.66 -6.60
CA ASN A 58 4.78 -15.67 -7.63
C ASN A 58 4.84 -17.06 -6.99
N VAL A 59 3.77 -17.81 -7.14
CA VAL A 59 3.69 -19.23 -6.74
C VAL A 59 3.25 -20.06 -7.92
N SER A 60 3.52 -21.36 -7.90
CA SER A 60 3.18 -22.24 -9.00
C SER A 60 2.73 -23.60 -8.49
N ILE A 61 1.66 -24.13 -9.07
CA ILE A 61 1.14 -25.46 -8.78
C ILE A 61 1.13 -26.33 -10.04
N GLN A 62 1.15 -27.64 -9.83
CA GLN A 62 1.01 -28.63 -10.89
C GLN A 62 -0.34 -29.33 -10.74
N TYR A 63 -1.20 -29.24 -11.77
CA TYR A 63 -2.50 -29.86 -11.74
C TYR A 63 -2.84 -30.47 -13.09
N LYS A 64 -3.19 -31.76 -13.13
CA LYS A 64 -3.53 -32.52 -14.35
C LYS A 64 -2.54 -32.33 -15.51
N GLY A 65 -1.24 -32.19 -15.23
CA GLY A 65 -0.19 -32.00 -16.25
C GLY A 65 0.00 -30.57 -16.73
N THR A 66 -0.81 -29.62 -16.22
CA THR A 66 -0.70 -28.19 -16.48
C THR A 66 0.01 -27.50 -15.32
N LYS A 67 0.92 -26.60 -15.62
CA LYS A 67 1.56 -25.70 -14.67
C LYS A 67 0.70 -24.43 -14.55
N ILE A 68 0.20 -24.13 -13.35
CA ILE A 68 -0.56 -22.92 -13.07
C ILE A 68 0.34 -22.00 -12.26
N ASN A 69 0.80 -20.91 -12.87
CA ASN A 69 1.50 -19.84 -12.19
C ASN A 69 0.47 -18.85 -11.62
N ILE A 70 0.56 -18.59 -10.34
CA ILE A 70 -0.34 -17.71 -9.61
C ILE A 70 0.46 -16.47 -9.20
N ILE A 71 -0.01 -15.31 -9.63
CA ILE A 71 0.58 -14.01 -9.34
C ILE A 71 -0.32 -13.33 -8.32
N ASP A 72 0.18 -13.18 -7.10
CA ASP A 72 -0.51 -12.46 -6.05
C ASP A 72 -0.35 -10.95 -6.25
N THR A 73 -1.47 -10.22 -6.42
CA THR A 73 -1.46 -8.79 -6.72
C THR A 73 -1.86 -7.94 -5.51
N PRO A 74 -1.21 -6.79 -5.26
CA PRO A 74 -1.69 -5.82 -4.30
C PRO A 74 -3.09 -5.30 -4.69
N GLY A 75 -3.94 -5.07 -3.69
CA GLY A 75 -5.30 -4.55 -3.93
C GLY A 75 -5.43 -3.03 -3.83
N HIS A 76 -4.46 -2.33 -3.25
CA HIS A 76 -4.54 -0.90 -2.98
C HIS A 76 -3.94 -0.05 -4.10
N SER A 77 -4.61 1.07 -4.47
CA SER A 77 -4.19 1.98 -5.55
C SER A 77 -2.81 2.59 -5.35
N ASP A 78 -2.37 2.80 -4.10
CA ASP A 78 -1.03 3.32 -3.79
C ASP A 78 0.10 2.38 -4.26
N PHE A 79 -0.20 1.09 -4.48
CA PHE A 79 0.71 0.09 -5.05
C PHE A 79 0.44 -0.19 -6.54
N GLY A 80 -0.29 0.70 -7.22
CA GLY A 80 -0.66 0.54 -8.63
C GLY A 80 0.52 0.28 -9.57
N GLY A 81 1.71 0.85 -9.30
CA GLY A 81 2.91 0.55 -10.08
C GLY A 81 3.38 -0.90 -9.97
N GLU A 82 3.13 -1.55 -8.83
CA GLU A 82 3.36 -3.00 -8.67
C GLU A 82 2.31 -3.78 -9.46
N VAL A 83 1.04 -3.40 -9.35
CA VAL A 83 -0.07 -4.04 -10.06
C VAL A 83 0.14 -4.02 -11.57
N GLU A 84 0.42 -2.84 -12.15
CA GLU A 84 0.64 -2.69 -13.60
C GLU A 84 1.76 -3.58 -14.14
N ARG A 85 2.84 -3.73 -13.37
CA ARG A 85 3.97 -4.58 -13.75
C ARG A 85 3.63 -6.07 -13.74
N VAL A 86 2.99 -6.53 -12.66
CA VAL A 86 2.78 -7.96 -12.46
C VAL A 86 1.61 -8.51 -13.29
N LEU A 87 0.61 -7.68 -13.59
CA LEU A 87 -0.48 -8.06 -14.50
C LEU A 87 0.02 -8.40 -15.91
N ASN A 88 1.09 -7.75 -16.38
CA ASN A 88 1.72 -8.07 -17.67
C ASN A 88 2.31 -9.48 -17.77
N MET A 89 2.46 -10.19 -16.66
CA MET A 89 2.89 -11.59 -16.67
C MET A 89 1.73 -12.59 -16.80
N ALA A 90 0.48 -12.14 -16.60
CA ALA A 90 -0.71 -12.98 -16.61
C ALA A 90 -1.35 -13.11 -18.00
N ASP A 91 -2.13 -14.17 -18.20
CA ASP A 91 -2.99 -14.40 -19.37
C ASP A 91 -4.47 -14.30 -19.00
N GLY A 92 -4.79 -14.35 -17.71
CA GLY A 92 -6.13 -14.15 -17.18
C GLY A 92 -6.09 -13.76 -15.70
N CYS A 93 -7.25 -13.44 -15.14
CA CYS A 93 -7.36 -13.06 -13.75
C CYS A 93 -8.49 -13.78 -13.01
N LEU A 94 -8.27 -14.10 -11.74
CA LEU A 94 -9.31 -14.54 -10.81
C LEU A 94 -9.79 -13.32 -10.04
N LEU A 95 -11.04 -12.93 -10.25
CA LEU A 95 -11.71 -11.90 -9.46
C LEU A 95 -12.42 -12.55 -8.28
N LEU A 96 -11.87 -12.37 -7.08
CA LEU A 96 -12.42 -12.93 -5.86
C LEU A 96 -13.30 -11.89 -5.15
N VAL A 97 -14.58 -12.22 -4.94
CA VAL A 97 -15.58 -11.33 -4.35
C VAL A 97 -16.25 -12.03 -3.16
N ASP A 98 -16.49 -11.30 -2.08
CA ASP A 98 -17.25 -11.80 -0.92
C ASP A 98 -18.75 -11.88 -1.28
N ALA A 99 -19.39 -13.00 -1.02
CA ALA A 99 -20.81 -13.26 -1.32
C ALA A 99 -21.80 -12.33 -0.59
N PHE A 100 -21.35 -11.62 0.44
CA PHE A 100 -22.17 -10.65 1.19
C PHE A 100 -21.87 -9.21 0.78
N GLU A 101 -20.57 -8.83 0.72
CA GLU A 101 -20.14 -7.45 0.46
C GLU A 101 -20.24 -7.07 -1.02
N GLY A 102 -20.01 -8.03 -1.93
CA GLY A 102 -19.94 -7.76 -3.36
C GLY A 102 -18.60 -7.14 -3.80
N PRO A 103 -18.51 -6.62 -5.03
CA PRO A 103 -17.32 -5.96 -5.54
C PRO A 103 -17.11 -4.61 -4.83
N MET A 104 -15.95 -4.46 -4.20
CA MET A 104 -15.60 -3.28 -3.42
C MET A 104 -14.80 -2.25 -4.27
N PRO A 105 -14.85 -0.95 -3.92
CA PRO A 105 -14.24 0.11 -4.74
C PRO A 105 -12.74 -0.09 -5.04
N GLN A 106 -11.96 -0.66 -4.12
CA GLN A 106 -10.53 -0.92 -4.35
C GLN A 106 -10.28 -1.96 -5.45
N THR A 107 -11.17 -2.93 -5.58
CA THR A 107 -11.10 -3.98 -6.62
C THR A 107 -11.25 -3.39 -8.02
N ARG A 108 -12.05 -2.31 -8.15
CA ARG A 108 -12.33 -1.61 -9.41
C ARG A 108 -11.05 -1.20 -10.15
N PHE A 109 -10.07 -0.61 -9.43
CA PHE A 109 -8.81 -0.17 -10.03
C PHE A 109 -8.01 -1.33 -10.65
N VAL A 110 -7.79 -2.40 -9.86
CA VAL A 110 -6.99 -3.55 -10.33
C VAL A 110 -7.69 -4.29 -11.45
N LEU A 111 -9.01 -4.44 -11.35
CA LEU A 111 -9.83 -5.06 -12.39
C LEU A 111 -9.80 -4.25 -13.69
N GLN A 112 -9.95 -2.92 -13.61
CA GLN A 112 -9.84 -2.05 -14.78
C GLN A 112 -8.51 -2.24 -15.51
N LYS A 113 -7.38 -2.24 -14.78
CA LYS A 113 -6.06 -2.46 -15.38
C LYS A 113 -5.94 -3.84 -16.00
N ALA A 114 -6.52 -4.87 -15.40
CA ALA A 114 -6.55 -6.21 -15.96
C ALA A 114 -7.37 -6.27 -17.27
N LEU A 115 -8.53 -5.62 -17.32
CA LEU A 115 -9.37 -5.56 -18.51
C LEU A 115 -8.72 -4.75 -19.64
N GLU A 116 -8.09 -3.60 -19.33
CA GLU A 116 -7.37 -2.75 -20.30
C GLU A 116 -6.26 -3.49 -21.04
N ILE A 117 -5.55 -4.41 -20.38
CA ILE A 117 -4.50 -5.24 -21.01
C ILE A 117 -5.03 -6.54 -21.61
N GLY A 118 -6.36 -6.74 -21.60
CA GLY A 118 -7.03 -7.86 -22.28
C GLY A 118 -7.04 -9.18 -21.50
N LEU A 119 -6.84 -9.18 -20.18
CA LEU A 119 -6.93 -10.41 -19.38
C LEU A 119 -8.35 -10.97 -19.39
N LYS A 120 -8.46 -12.31 -19.48
CA LYS A 120 -9.75 -13.01 -19.33
C LYS A 120 -10.08 -13.19 -17.85
N PRO A 121 -11.25 -12.71 -17.36
CA PRO A 121 -11.65 -12.86 -15.98
C PRO A 121 -12.33 -14.21 -15.72
N VAL A 122 -12.07 -14.78 -14.54
CA VAL A 122 -12.85 -15.84 -13.91
C VAL A 122 -13.31 -15.29 -12.56
N VAL A 123 -14.61 -15.27 -12.31
CA VAL A 123 -15.17 -14.70 -11.08
C VAL A 123 -15.35 -15.81 -10.05
N VAL A 124 -14.91 -15.54 -8.81
CA VAL A 124 -15.04 -16.45 -7.68
C VAL A 124 -15.83 -15.73 -6.57
N VAL A 125 -17.06 -16.15 -6.36
CA VAL A 125 -17.93 -15.65 -5.28
C VAL A 125 -17.67 -16.50 -4.04
N ASN A 126 -16.88 -15.94 -3.11
CA ASN A 126 -16.38 -16.61 -1.91
C ASN A 126 -17.26 -16.33 -0.70
N LYS A 127 -17.10 -17.14 0.34
CA LYS A 127 -17.80 -17.03 1.63
C LYS A 127 -19.31 -17.24 1.54
N VAL A 128 -19.77 -18.08 0.64
CA VAL A 128 -21.19 -18.47 0.53
C VAL A 128 -21.68 -19.26 1.76
N ASP A 129 -20.78 -19.63 2.67
CA ASP A 129 -21.09 -20.24 3.97
C ASP A 129 -21.62 -19.23 5.01
N LYS A 130 -21.56 -17.93 4.73
CA LYS A 130 -22.13 -16.91 5.60
C LYS A 130 -23.68 -16.93 5.53
N PRO A 131 -24.39 -16.78 6.67
CA PRO A 131 -25.86 -16.90 6.70
C PRO A 131 -26.59 -15.79 5.92
N ASN A 132 -25.93 -14.66 5.67
CA ASN A 132 -26.51 -13.50 4.96
C ASN A 132 -25.90 -13.33 3.57
N CYS A 133 -25.34 -14.38 2.98
CA CYS A 133 -24.80 -14.31 1.63
C CYS A 133 -25.91 -14.07 0.60
N ARG A 134 -25.58 -13.33 -0.47
CA ARG A 134 -26.47 -12.99 -1.60
C ARG A 134 -25.74 -13.21 -2.94
N PRO A 135 -25.36 -14.45 -3.26
CA PRO A 135 -24.48 -14.74 -4.39
C PRO A 135 -25.04 -14.30 -5.76
N GLU A 136 -26.35 -14.37 -5.97
CA GLU A 136 -27.02 -13.97 -7.21
C GLU A 136 -26.95 -12.45 -7.42
N GLU A 137 -27.23 -11.66 -6.37
CA GLU A 137 -27.09 -10.20 -6.42
C GLU A 137 -25.63 -9.78 -6.65
N VAL A 138 -24.68 -10.49 -5.99
CA VAL A 138 -23.23 -10.22 -6.17
C VAL A 138 -22.79 -10.52 -7.60
N TYR A 139 -23.37 -11.54 -8.25
CA TYR A 139 -23.13 -11.78 -9.68
C TYR A 139 -23.57 -10.59 -10.55
N GLU A 140 -24.78 -10.08 -10.33
CA GLU A 140 -25.29 -8.91 -11.05
C GLU A 140 -24.40 -7.68 -10.81
N MET A 141 -24.00 -7.42 -9.56
CA MET A 141 -23.09 -6.32 -9.23
C MET A 141 -21.73 -6.43 -9.92
N VAL A 142 -21.20 -7.65 -10.08
CA VAL A 142 -19.93 -7.87 -10.80
C VAL A 142 -20.11 -7.64 -12.28
N PHE A 143 -21.24 -8.09 -12.85
CA PHE A 143 -21.55 -7.88 -14.24
C PHE A 143 -21.69 -6.38 -14.57
N ASP A 144 -22.43 -5.63 -13.75
CA ASP A 144 -22.57 -4.19 -13.88
C ASP A 144 -21.21 -3.48 -13.77
N LEU A 145 -20.38 -3.89 -12.81
CA LEU A 145 -19.01 -3.36 -12.68
C LEU A 145 -18.16 -3.62 -13.93
N MET A 146 -18.26 -4.80 -14.55
CA MET A 146 -17.54 -5.11 -15.79
C MET A 146 -18.01 -4.21 -16.95
N CYS A 147 -19.33 -3.97 -17.04
CA CYS A 147 -19.90 -3.04 -18.04
C CYS A 147 -19.41 -1.61 -17.81
N ASP A 148 -19.40 -1.13 -16.58
CA ASP A 148 -18.89 0.20 -16.19
C ASP A 148 -17.41 0.41 -16.50
N LEU A 149 -16.65 -0.67 -16.57
CA LEU A 149 -15.23 -0.68 -16.90
C LEU A 149 -14.95 -0.93 -18.39
N ASP A 150 -15.96 -0.81 -19.25
CA ASP A 150 -15.86 -1.01 -20.70
C ASP A 150 -15.29 -2.39 -21.09
N ALA A 151 -15.64 -3.44 -20.33
CA ALA A 151 -15.22 -4.81 -20.67
C ALA A 151 -15.72 -5.22 -22.05
N THR A 152 -14.90 -5.95 -22.79
CA THR A 152 -15.28 -6.48 -24.10
C THR A 152 -16.32 -7.60 -23.99
N GLU A 153 -17.03 -7.91 -25.09
CA GLU A 153 -18.00 -9.02 -25.12
C GLU A 153 -17.36 -10.36 -24.66
N GLU A 154 -16.09 -10.61 -25.02
CA GLU A 154 -15.37 -11.81 -24.59
C GLU A 154 -15.03 -11.81 -23.09
N GLN A 155 -14.87 -10.65 -22.50
CA GLN A 155 -14.62 -10.50 -21.06
C GLN A 155 -15.90 -10.53 -20.25
N LEU A 156 -17.04 -10.14 -20.82
CA LEU A 156 -18.37 -10.24 -20.20
C LEU A 156 -18.90 -11.69 -20.19
N ASP A 157 -18.40 -12.57 -21.04
CA ASP A 157 -18.69 -14.01 -21.01
C ASP A 157 -17.77 -14.75 -20.02
N PHE A 158 -17.78 -14.29 -18.76
CA PHE A 158 -16.94 -14.85 -17.71
C PHE A 158 -17.63 -15.99 -16.95
N PRO A 159 -16.91 -17.08 -16.63
CA PRO A 159 -17.42 -18.13 -15.76
C PRO A 159 -17.48 -17.64 -14.30
N VAL A 160 -18.52 -18.08 -13.57
CA VAL A 160 -18.67 -17.80 -12.14
C VAL A 160 -18.58 -19.09 -11.35
N ILE A 161 -17.79 -19.04 -10.29
CA ILE A 161 -17.54 -20.15 -9.36
C ILE A 161 -17.93 -19.70 -7.98
N TYR A 162 -18.66 -20.54 -7.26
CA TYR A 162 -19.14 -20.26 -5.92
C TYR A 162 -18.44 -21.16 -4.91
N GLY A 163 -18.20 -20.66 -3.69
CA GLY A 163 -17.68 -21.54 -2.67
C GLY A 163 -17.24 -20.86 -1.38
N SER A 164 -16.56 -21.64 -0.56
CA SER A 164 -15.95 -21.20 0.68
C SER A 164 -14.48 -21.63 0.72
N ALA A 165 -13.58 -20.70 0.51
CA ALA A 165 -12.14 -20.94 0.63
C ALA A 165 -11.79 -21.46 2.04
N LYS A 166 -12.45 -20.95 3.08
CA LYS A 166 -12.28 -21.41 4.47
C LYS A 166 -12.62 -22.89 4.63
N ASN A 167 -13.75 -23.32 4.10
CA ASN A 167 -14.21 -24.70 4.16
C ASN A 167 -13.54 -25.60 3.10
N GLY A 168 -12.83 -25.01 2.13
CA GLY A 168 -12.01 -25.72 1.15
C GLY A 168 -12.80 -26.35 -0.01
N TRP A 169 -13.91 -25.74 -0.42
CA TRP A 169 -14.68 -26.20 -1.57
C TRP A 169 -15.06 -25.07 -2.54
N MET A 170 -15.13 -25.40 -3.84
CA MET A 170 -15.56 -24.52 -4.93
C MET A 170 -16.37 -25.31 -5.94
N GLY A 171 -17.46 -24.73 -6.46
CA GLY A 171 -18.37 -25.43 -7.37
C GLY A 171 -19.18 -24.47 -8.26
N PRO A 172 -19.99 -25.02 -9.18
CA PRO A 172 -20.83 -24.23 -10.08
C PRO A 172 -22.11 -23.68 -9.42
N ASP A 173 -22.49 -24.21 -8.27
CA ASP A 173 -23.72 -23.86 -7.56
C ASP A 173 -23.41 -23.56 -6.11
N TRP A 174 -23.81 -22.39 -5.64
CA TRP A 174 -23.58 -21.94 -4.26
C TRP A 174 -24.39 -22.75 -3.22
N ALA A 175 -25.51 -23.34 -3.63
CA ALA A 175 -26.38 -24.15 -2.77
C ALA A 175 -25.94 -25.62 -2.67
N ALA A 176 -25.02 -26.07 -3.56
CA ALA A 176 -24.55 -27.45 -3.64
C ALA A 176 -23.03 -27.53 -3.40
N PRO A 177 -22.56 -27.59 -2.12
CA PRO A 177 -21.13 -27.71 -1.81
C PRO A 177 -20.49 -28.94 -2.47
N THR A 178 -19.31 -28.73 -3.05
CA THR A 178 -18.44 -29.81 -3.57
C THR A 178 -17.51 -30.34 -2.48
N GLU A 179 -16.75 -31.41 -2.77
CA GLU A 179 -15.83 -32.01 -1.80
C GLU A 179 -14.55 -31.18 -1.61
N ASP A 180 -14.11 -30.47 -2.67
CA ASP A 180 -12.83 -29.76 -2.71
C ASP A 180 -12.86 -28.55 -3.68
N ILE A 181 -11.69 -27.99 -3.98
CA ILE A 181 -11.53 -26.85 -4.90
C ILE A 181 -11.16 -27.26 -6.34
N THR A 182 -11.22 -28.54 -6.68
CA THR A 182 -10.80 -29.03 -8.01
C THR A 182 -11.60 -28.42 -9.14
N TYR A 183 -12.88 -28.10 -8.90
CA TYR A 183 -13.72 -27.42 -9.88
C TYR A 183 -13.14 -26.04 -10.28
N LEU A 184 -12.58 -25.29 -9.35
CA LEU A 184 -11.89 -24.01 -9.66
C LEU A 184 -10.64 -24.24 -10.52
N LEU A 185 -9.84 -25.27 -10.20
CA LEU A 185 -8.63 -25.59 -10.97
C LEU A 185 -8.96 -26.06 -12.40
N ASP A 186 -10.03 -26.82 -12.56
CA ASP A 186 -10.54 -27.24 -13.86
C ASP A 186 -11.02 -26.03 -14.69
N ALA A 187 -11.79 -25.14 -14.08
CA ALA A 187 -12.26 -23.91 -14.71
C ALA A 187 -11.09 -22.99 -15.15
N ILE A 188 -10.02 -22.88 -14.34
CA ILE A 188 -8.82 -22.13 -14.74
C ILE A 188 -8.20 -22.72 -16.01
N ILE A 189 -8.09 -24.05 -16.10
CA ILE A 189 -7.52 -24.70 -17.29
C ILE A 189 -8.42 -24.52 -18.52
N GLU A 190 -9.73 -24.54 -18.34
CA GLU A 190 -10.72 -24.43 -19.42
C GLU A 190 -10.86 -23.01 -19.96
N HIS A 191 -10.97 -22.01 -19.06
CA HIS A 191 -11.35 -20.64 -19.44
C HIS A 191 -10.17 -19.68 -19.58
N ILE A 192 -9.06 -19.89 -18.85
CA ILE A 192 -7.87 -19.05 -19.01
C ILE A 192 -7.04 -19.55 -20.20
N PRO A 193 -6.72 -18.69 -21.19
CA PRO A 193 -5.94 -19.11 -22.34
C PRO A 193 -4.51 -19.53 -21.94
N ALA A 194 -3.96 -20.48 -22.68
CA ALA A 194 -2.54 -20.77 -22.60
C ALA A 194 -1.73 -19.57 -23.14
N PRO A 195 -0.55 -19.28 -22.58
CA PRO A 195 0.29 -18.21 -23.11
C PRO A 195 0.64 -18.45 -24.57
N THR A 196 0.65 -17.39 -25.37
CA THR A 196 1.10 -17.46 -26.76
C THR A 196 2.59 -17.76 -26.77
N VAL A 197 2.95 -18.91 -27.33
CA VAL A 197 4.36 -19.31 -27.50
C VAL A 197 4.90 -18.69 -28.78
N LEU A 198 5.87 -17.79 -28.64
CA LEU A 198 6.56 -17.14 -29.74
C LEU A 198 7.94 -17.77 -29.92
N GLU A 199 8.18 -18.32 -31.12
CA GLU A 199 9.49 -18.83 -31.51
C GLU A 199 10.41 -17.68 -31.96
N GLY A 200 11.71 -17.84 -31.77
CA GLY A 200 12.72 -16.86 -32.20
C GLY A 200 13.82 -16.62 -31.17
N THR A 201 14.49 -15.49 -31.30
CA THR A 201 15.51 -15.05 -30.36
C THR A 201 14.93 -14.81 -28.99
N PRO A 202 15.67 -15.13 -27.90
CA PRO A 202 15.18 -14.99 -26.54
C PRO A 202 14.87 -13.54 -26.19
N GLN A 203 13.74 -13.34 -25.51
CA GLN A 203 13.28 -12.04 -25.06
C GLN A 203 12.46 -12.16 -23.78
N MET A 204 12.84 -11.42 -22.73
CA MET A 204 12.15 -11.40 -21.44
C MET A 204 12.17 -10.00 -20.86
N LEU A 205 11.01 -9.51 -20.43
CA LEU A 205 10.89 -8.26 -19.67
C LEU A 205 11.07 -8.53 -18.20
N ILE A 206 11.93 -7.77 -17.54
CA ILE A 206 12.07 -7.81 -16.07
C ILE A 206 10.94 -7.03 -15.44
N THR A 207 10.03 -7.73 -14.77
CA THR A 207 8.82 -7.15 -14.17
C THR A 207 8.90 -6.98 -12.67
N SER A 208 9.74 -7.80 -12.00
CA SER A 208 9.90 -7.78 -10.55
C SER A 208 11.33 -8.11 -10.16
N LEU A 209 11.73 -7.66 -8.98
CA LEU A 209 13.01 -7.98 -8.36
C LEU A 209 12.79 -8.74 -7.08
N ASP A 210 13.59 -9.76 -6.89
CA ASP A 210 13.69 -10.48 -5.62
C ASP A 210 15.14 -10.41 -5.11
N TYR A 211 15.35 -10.72 -3.85
CA TYR A 211 16.66 -10.65 -3.22
C TYR A 211 16.93 -11.86 -2.36
N SER A 212 18.11 -12.41 -2.49
CA SER A 212 18.61 -13.47 -1.62
C SER A 212 19.92 -13.04 -0.97
N ASN A 213 20.09 -13.30 0.32
CA ASN A 213 21.32 -13.00 1.05
C ASN A 213 22.54 -13.74 0.49
N TYR A 214 22.33 -14.82 -0.27
CA TYR A 214 23.37 -15.66 -0.86
C TYR A 214 23.72 -15.30 -2.30
N THR A 215 22.70 -14.97 -3.10
CA THR A 215 22.83 -14.76 -4.55
C THR A 215 22.69 -13.31 -4.97
N GLY A 216 22.31 -12.43 -4.05
CA GLY A 216 22.06 -11.02 -4.32
C GLY A 216 20.74 -10.79 -5.04
N ARG A 217 20.72 -9.85 -5.99
CA ARG A 217 19.55 -9.45 -6.78
C ARG A 217 19.16 -10.54 -7.77
N ILE A 218 17.86 -10.75 -7.93
CA ILE A 218 17.27 -11.77 -8.78
C ILE A 218 16.23 -11.09 -9.67
N ALA A 219 16.41 -11.20 -10.98
CA ALA A 219 15.46 -10.68 -11.95
C ALA A 219 14.33 -11.68 -12.17
N VAL A 220 13.09 -11.23 -12.04
CA VAL A 220 11.88 -12.04 -12.27
C VAL A 220 11.09 -11.46 -13.43
N GLY A 221 10.60 -12.33 -14.31
CA GLY A 221 9.78 -11.93 -15.44
C GLY A 221 9.25 -13.12 -16.22
N ARG A 222 8.39 -12.82 -17.19
CA ARG A 222 7.86 -13.78 -18.15
C ARG A 222 8.72 -13.82 -19.41
N VAL A 223 9.06 -14.99 -19.88
CA VAL A 223 9.72 -15.17 -21.18
C VAL A 223 8.71 -14.85 -22.28
N HIS A 224 8.94 -13.76 -22.99
CA HIS A 224 8.03 -13.31 -24.05
C HIS A 224 8.23 -14.12 -25.34
N ARG A 225 9.47 -14.35 -25.76
CA ARG A 225 9.83 -15.06 -26.99
C ARG A 225 11.03 -15.96 -26.78
N GLY A 226 11.09 -17.06 -27.52
CA GLY A 226 12.23 -17.97 -27.55
C GLY A 226 12.44 -18.78 -26.27
N THR A 227 13.68 -19.13 -26.01
CA THR A 227 14.07 -19.95 -24.87
C THR A 227 15.30 -19.37 -24.18
N LEU A 228 15.22 -19.19 -22.87
CA LEU A 228 16.36 -18.85 -22.02
C LEU A 228 17.02 -20.12 -21.46
N ARG A 229 18.35 -20.13 -21.38
CA ARG A 229 19.11 -21.28 -20.88
C ARG A 229 20.14 -20.85 -19.82
N GLU A 230 20.40 -21.73 -18.87
CA GLU A 230 21.50 -21.55 -17.93
C GLU A 230 22.83 -21.44 -18.69
N GLY A 231 23.66 -20.50 -18.32
CA GLY A 231 24.94 -20.25 -18.98
C GLY A 231 24.88 -19.53 -20.32
N MET A 232 23.70 -19.11 -20.78
CA MET A 232 23.51 -18.38 -22.03
C MET A 232 24.05 -16.95 -21.94
N ASN A 233 24.73 -16.50 -22.99
CA ASN A 233 25.09 -15.11 -23.16
C ASN A 233 23.87 -14.32 -23.67
N ILE A 234 23.63 -13.16 -23.07
CA ILE A 234 22.49 -12.29 -23.37
C ILE A 234 22.92 -10.81 -23.36
N THR A 235 22.07 -9.97 -23.90
CA THR A 235 22.18 -8.52 -23.79
C THR A 235 21.04 -8.00 -22.92
N VAL A 236 21.35 -7.16 -21.94
CA VAL A 236 20.39 -6.36 -21.18
C VAL A 236 20.19 -5.06 -21.94
N CYS A 237 18.97 -4.79 -22.39
CA CYS A 237 18.56 -3.52 -22.95
C CYS A 237 17.92 -2.69 -21.85
N HIS A 238 18.58 -1.62 -21.44
CA HIS A 238 18.11 -0.71 -20.39
C HIS A 238 17.04 0.24 -20.91
N ARG A 239 16.24 0.80 -20.01
CA ARG A 239 15.16 1.75 -20.33
C ARG A 239 15.66 3.05 -20.96
N ASP A 240 16.90 3.45 -20.68
CA ASP A 240 17.56 4.63 -21.29
C ASP A 240 18.11 4.36 -22.70
N GLY A 241 17.96 3.13 -23.21
CA GLY A 241 18.47 2.69 -24.50
C GLY A 241 19.92 2.22 -24.48
N SER A 242 20.58 2.22 -23.33
CA SER A 242 21.90 1.61 -23.19
C SER A 242 21.81 0.09 -23.20
N MET A 243 22.90 -0.59 -23.56
CA MET A 243 22.95 -2.04 -23.70
C MET A 243 24.17 -2.61 -23.00
N GLU A 244 23.97 -3.64 -22.21
CA GLU A 244 25.05 -4.35 -21.51
C GLU A 244 25.05 -5.84 -21.86
N LYS A 245 26.22 -6.37 -22.23
CA LYS A 245 26.39 -7.79 -22.51
C LYS A 245 26.74 -8.54 -21.26
N THR A 246 25.99 -9.59 -20.95
CA THR A 246 26.14 -10.37 -19.73
C THR A 246 25.85 -11.85 -19.95
N LYS A 247 25.87 -12.65 -18.88
CA LYS A 247 25.62 -14.09 -18.93
C LYS A 247 24.67 -14.50 -17.82
N ILE A 248 23.70 -15.35 -18.12
CA ILE A 248 22.82 -15.99 -17.13
C ILE A 248 23.67 -16.98 -16.31
N LYS A 249 23.88 -16.72 -15.02
CA LYS A 249 24.61 -17.65 -14.16
C LYS A 249 23.74 -18.82 -13.72
N GLU A 250 22.53 -18.53 -13.24
CA GLU A 250 21.54 -19.55 -12.88
C GLU A 250 20.15 -19.14 -13.34
N LEU A 251 19.38 -20.15 -13.75
CA LEU A 251 18.00 -20.00 -14.18
C LEU A 251 17.09 -20.83 -13.29
N HIS A 252 16.00 -20.24 -12.81
CA HIS A 252 15.06 -20.88 -11.90
C HIS A 252 13.62 -20.75 -12.42
N THR A 253 12.79 -21.75 -12.15
CA THR A 253 11.33 -21.70 -12.29
C THR A 253 10.67 -21.72 -10.93
N PHE A 254 9.42 -21.25 -10.85
CA PHE A 254 8.63 -21.32 -9.63
C PHE A 254 8.02 -22.72 -9.47
N THR A 255 8.05 -23.24 -8.24
CA THR A 255 7.43 -24.52 -7.85
C THR A 255 6.96 -24.38 -6.40
N GLY A 256 5.65 -24.48 -6.17
CA GLY A 256 5.07 -24.13 -4.89
C GLY A 256 5.35 -22.68 -4.54
N MET A 257 5.74 -22.45 -3.31
CA MET A 257 6.18 -21.14 -2.81
C MET A 257 7.67 -20.89 -3.03
N GLY A 258 8.39 -21.83 -3.61
CA GLY A 258 9.83 -21.77 -3.81
C GLY A 258 10.25 -21.66 -5.27
N ARG A 259 11.54 -21.75 -5.48
CA ARG A 259 12.18 -21.74 -6.79
C ARG A 259 13.01 -23.00 -6.99
N GLN A 260 12.96 -23.56 -8.17
CA GLN A 260 13.74 -24.72 -8.56
C GLN A 260 14.65 -24.35 -9.72
N LYS A 261 15.93 -24.69 -9.60
CA LYS A 261 16.90 -24.52 -10.68
C LYS A 261 16.52 -25.36 -11.89
N THR A 262 16.60 -24.76 -13.07
CA THR A 262 16.30 -25.40 -14.35
C THR A 262 17.37 -25.09 -15.39
N GLN A 263 17.49 -25.94 -16.40
CA GLN A 263 18.43 -25.72 -17.49
C GLN A 263 17.88 -24.80 -18.58
N GLU A 264 16.55 -24.80 -18.76
CA GLU A 264 15.90 -23.97 -19.78
C GLU A 264 14.49 -23.57 -19.36
N VAL A 265 14.04 -22.40 -19.86
CA VAL A 265 12.67 -21.88 -19.74
C VAL A 265 12.25 -21.36 -21.11
N THR A 266 11.07 -21.77 -21.55
CA THR A 266 10.50 -21.40 -22.86
C THR A 266 9.54 -20.23 -22.76
N SER A 267 9.24 -19.62 -23.93
CA SER A 267 8.23 -18.57 -24.06
C SER A 267 6.92 -18.94 -23.35
N GLY A 268 6.36 -17.98 -22.64
CA GLY A 268 5.11 -18.10 -21.86
C GLY A 268 5.30 -18.44 -20.39
N ASP A 269 6.42 -19.00 -19.95
CA ASP A 269 6.64 -19.31 -18.53
C ASP A 269 7.28 -18.14 -17.77
N ILE A 270 7.08 -18.12 -16.46
CA ILE A 270 7.66 -17.13 -15.53
C ILE A 270 8.94 -17.73 -14.93
N CYS A 271 10.02 -16.98 -14.98
CA CYS A 271 11.30 -17.41 -14.44
C CYS A 271 11.99 -16.36 -13.59
N ALA A 272 12.99 -16.84 -12.84
CA ALA A 272 13.87 -16.01 -12.04
C ALA A 272 15.33 -16.25 -12.46
N ILE A 273 16.06 -15.16 -12.69
CA ILE A 273 17.43 -15.18 -13.21
C ILE A 273 18.37 -14.60 -12.15
N VAL A 274 19.43 -15.35 -11.87
CA VAL A 274 20.46 -15.01 -10.88
C VAL A 274 21.78 -14.71 -11.60
N GLY A 275 22.49 -13.72 -11.06
CA GLY A 275 23.86 -13.42 -11.46
C GLY A 275 24.01 -12.41 -12.59
N LEU A 276 22.96 -11.65 -12.89
CA LEU A 276 23.08 -10.41 -13.65
C LEU A 276 23.69 -9.33 -12.73
N GLU A 277 24.57 -8.48 -13.28
CA GLU A 277 25.28 -7.47 -12.48
C GLU A 277 24.52 -6.15 -12.41
N HIS A 278 24.16 -5.61 -13.54
CA HIS A 278 23.41 -4.36 -13.65
C HIS A 278 22.09 -4.60 -14.39
N PHE A 279 20.99 -4.40 -13.70
CA PHE A 279 19.65 -4.49 -14.30
C PHE A 279 18.64 -3.82 -13.39
N GLU A 280 17.58 -3.34 -14.01
CA GLU A 280 16.47 -2.69 -13.33
C GLU A 280 15.13 -3.31 -13.78
N ILE A 281 14.08 -3.02 -13.04
CA ILE A 281 12.72 -3.36 -13.47
C ILE A 281 12.38 -2.56 -14.72
N GLY A 282 11.83 -3.22 -15.73
CA GLY A 282 11.51 -2.63 -17.03
C GLY A 282 12.61 -2.80 -18.08
N ASP A 283 13.78 -3.32 -17.70
CA ASP A 283 14.81 -3.72 -18.65
C ASP A 283 14.39 -4.99 -19.39
N THR A 284 14.87 -5.14 -20.61
CA THR A 284 14.62 -6.33 -21.43
C THR A 284 15.89 -7.16 -21.57
N LEU A 285 15.79 -8.45 -21.27
CA LEU A 285 16.81 -9.44 -21.60
C LEU A 285 16.59 -9.93 -23.01
N CYS A 286 17.61 -9.79 -23.85
CA CYS A 286 17.52 -10.08 -25.28
C CYS A 286 18.63 -11.02 -25.75
N ASP A 287 18.53 -11.41 -27.00
CA ASP A 287 19.59 -12.10 -27.72
C ASP A 287 20.90 -11.32 -27.69
N TYR A 288 22.01 -12.05 -27.63
CA TYR A 288 23.34 -11.47 -27.48
C TYR A 288 23.78 -10.66 -28.70
N ASP A 289 23.46 -11.14 -29.90
CA ASP A 289 23.91 -10.57 -31.19
C ASP A 289 22.87 -9.62 -31.80
N ASN A 290 21.58 -9.90 -31.59
CA ASN A 290 20.47 -9.13 -32.13
C ASN A 290 19.54 -8.66 -31.00
N PRO A 291 19.96 -7.69 -30.19
CA PRO A 291 19.16 -7.20 -29.07
C PRO A 291 17.91 -6.46 -29.58
N GLU A 292 16.75 -6.79 -29.04
CA GLU A 292 15.46 -6.18 -29.34
C GLU A 292 14.70 -5.93 -28.05
N ALA A 293 14.61 -4.66 -27.63
CA ALA A 293 13.91 -4.28 -26.40
C ALA A 293 12.40 -4.36 -26.55
N LEU A 294 11.72 -4.84 -25.51
CA LEU A 294 10.25 -4.74 -25.39
C LEU A 294 9.86 -3.30 -25.02
N PRO A 295 8.63 -2.87 -25.35
CA PRO A 295 8.11 -1.60 -24.89
C PRO A 295 8.23 -1.49 -23.35
N PRO A 296 8.71 -0.36 -22.82
CA PRO A 296 8.81 -0.18 -21.39
C PRO A 296 7.41 -0.16 -20.75
N ILE A 297 7.28 -0.73 -19.56
CA ILE A 297 6.04 -0.64 -18.79
C ILE A 297 5.85 0.82 -18.37
N SER A 298 4.72 1.42 -18.75
CA SER A 298 4.35 2.74 -18.28
C SER A 298 3.94 2.64 -16.81
N ILE A 299 4.57 3.42 -15.95
CA ILE A 299 4.21 3.52 -14.54
C ILE A 299 3.78 4.95 -14.30
N ASP A 300 2.62 5.13 -13.68
CA ASP A 300 2.15 6.47 -13.34
C ASP A 300 3.14 7.18 -12.43
N GLU A 301 3.28 8.47 -12.62
CA GLU A 301 4.20 9.29 -11.84
C GLU A 301 3.72 9.46 -10.39
N PRO A 302 4.67 9.68 -9.45
CA PRO A 302 4.33 10.02 -8.07
C PRO A 302 3.46 11.30 -8.01
N THR A 303 2.44 11.28 -7.16
CA THR A 303 1.55 12.42 -6.93
C THR A 303 1.79 13.11 -5.59
N MET A 304 2.48 12.45 -4.67
CA MET A 304 2.78 12.95 -3.33
C MET A 304 4.26 12.87 -3.00
N SER A 305 4.71 13.76 -2.11
CA SER A 305 6.07 13.77 -1.60
C SER A 305 6.08 14.05 -0.09
N MET A 306 7.11 13.57 0.59
CA MET A 306 7.40 13.87 2.00
C MET A 306 8.86 14.22 2.16
N LEU A 307 9.14 15.15 3.08
CA LEU A 307 10.50 15.44 3.49
C LEU A 307 10.97 14.41 4.51
N PHE A 308 12.06 13.70 4.19
CA PHE A 308 12.78 12.86 5.14
C PHE A 308 14.04 13.60 5.59
N THR A 309 14.34 13.54 6.88
CA THR A 309 15.53 14.17 7.46
C THR A 309 16.08 13.33 8.61
N ILE A 310 17.34 13.53 8.94
CA ILE A 310 17.91 12.92 10.14
C ILE A 310 17.15 13.39 11.39
N ASN A 311 17.10 12.54 12.42
CA ASN A 311 16.55 12.95 13.70
C ASN A 311 17.53 13.89 14.41
N ASP A 312 17.11 15.09 14.76
CA ASP A 312 17.86 16.10 15.53
C ASP A 312 17.21 16.40 16.89
N SER A 313 16.32 15.50 17.35
CA SER A 313 15.65 15.63 18.64
C SER A 313 16.60 15.42 19.83
N PRO A 314 16.24 15.86 21.04
CA PRO A 314 17.00 15.57 22.27
C PRO A 314 17.11 14.07 22.60
N PHE A 315 16.35 13.22 21.90
CA PHE A 315 16.37 11.77 22.06
C PHE A 315 17.11 11.04 20.92
N PHE A 316 17.76 11.78 20.03
CA PHE A 316 18.57 11.23 18.94
C PHE A 316 19.49 10.11 19.40
N GLY A 317 19.49 8.98 18.68
CA GLY A 317 20.38 7.85 18.90
C GLY A 317 20.11 7.02 20.16
N LYS A 318 19.03 7.30 20.90
CA LYS A 318 18.68 6.50 22.09
C LYS A 318 18.00 5.18 21.74
N GLU A 319 17.32 5.11 20.63
CA GLU A 319 16.47 3.97 20.25
C GLU A 319 16.89 3.33 18.91
N GLY A 320 17.34 4.15 17.95
CA GLY A 320 17.76 3.69 16.63
C GLY A 320 19.24 3.27 16.56
N LYS A 321 19.52 2.31 15.67
CA LYS A 321 20.89 1.88 15.32
C LYS A 321 21.45 2.69 14.15
N PHE A 322 20.59 3.05 13.21
CA PHE A 322 20.92 3.71 11.95
C PHE A 322 20.35 5.11 11.94
N CYS A 323 21.13 6.11 12.38
CA CYS A 323 20.65 7.47 12.63
C CYS A 323 21.36 8.52 11.75
N THR A 324 22.42 8.14 10.99
CA THR A 324 23.22 9.08 10.20
C THR A 324 22.66 9.28 8.80
N SER A 325 22.96 10.44 8.18
CA SER A 325 22.59 10.74 6.80
C SER A 325 23.04 9.66 5.82
N ARG A 326 24.25 9.12 6.01
CA ARG A 326 24.78 8.03 5.19
C ARG A 326 23.91 6.77 5.26
N HIS A 327 23.49 6.35 6.45
CA HIS A 327 22.65 5.17 6.63
C HIS A 327 21.30 5.34 5.93
N ILE A 328 20.68 6.52 6.07
CA ILE A 328 19.38 6.82 5.45
C ILE A 328 19.52 6.85 3.93
N SER A 329 20.56 7.53 3.38
CA SER A 329 20.82 7.57 1.94
C SER A 329 20.99 6.18 1.36
N GLU A 330 21.91 5.36 1.92
CA GLU A 330 22.16 3.99 1.46
C GLU A 330 20.89 3.12 1.50
N ARG A 331 19.99 3.37 2.48
CA ARG A 331 18.72 2.65 2.57
C ARG A 331 17.71 3.09 1.52
N LEU A 332 17.62 4.39 1.28
CA LEU A 332 16.76 4.94 0.23
C LEU A 332 17.23 4.51 -1.16
N ASP A 333 18.54 4.49 -1.41
CA ASP A 333 19.12 3.99 -2.67
C ASP A 333 18.74 2.52 -2.91
N LYS A 334 18.81 1.67 -1.89
CA LYS A 334 18.35 0.27 -1.96
C LYS A 334 16.84 0.15 -2.21
N GLU A 335 16.05 1.08 -1.72
CA GLU A 335 14.63 1.08 -1.99
C GLU A 335 14.33 1.44 -3.44
N LEU A 336 15.03 2.42 -4.00
CA LEU A 336 14.92 2.81 -5.41
C LEU A 336 15.21 1.66 -6.37
N GLU A 337 16.12 0.76 -5.99
CA GLU A 337 16.40 -0.44 -6.79
C GLU A 337 15.19 -1.36 -6.94
N LYS A 338 14.30 -1.40 -5.94
CA LYS A 338 13.15 -2.30 -5.86
C LYS A 338 11.83 -1.65 -6.26
N ASN A 339 11.74 -0.34 -6.10
CA ASN A 339 10.48 0.41 -6.20
C ASN A 339 10.56 1.52 -7.25
N LEU A 340 10.09 1.24 -8.47
CA LEU A 340 10.08 2.20 -9.57
C LEU A 340 9.10 3.36 -9.39
N ALA A 341 8.08 3.19 -8.55
CA ALA A 341 7.10 4.23 -8.25
C ALA A 341 7.61 5.25 -7.22
N LEU A 342 8.80 5.00 -6.64
CA LEU A 342 9.45 5.89 -5.70
C LEU A 342 10.47 6.79 -6.42
N ARG A 343 10.53 8.06 -6.05
CA ARG A 343 11.60 8.97 -6.46
C ARG A 343 12.20 9.63 -5.23
N VAL A 344 13.50 9.71 -5.18
CA VAL A 344 14.23 10.34 -4.08
C VAL A 344 15.17 11.39 -4.66
N SER A 345 15.11 12.59 -4.12
CA SER A 345 16.04 13.68 -4.46
C SER A 345 16.53 14.37 -3.19
N LEU A 346 17.78 14.79 -3.19
CA LEU A 346 18.29 15.66 -2.12
C LEU A 346 17.65 17.04 -2.24
N VAL A 347 17.37 17.65 -1.11
CA VAL A 347 16.91 19.05 -1.07
C VAL A 347 18.10 19.97 -1.31
N ASP A 348 17.94 20.91 -2.22
CA ASP A 348 19.01 21.85 -2.60
C ASP A 348 19.63 22.55 -1.37
N GLY A 349 20.96 22.49 -1.29
CA GLY A 349 21.72 23.09 -0.19
C GLY A 349 21.80 22.24 1.10
N TYR A 350 21.21 21.06 1.13
CA TYR A 350 21.25 20.14 2.27
C TYR A 350 21.86 18.78 1.88
N THR A 351 22.55 18.15 2.82
CA THR A 351 23.13 16.80 2.66
C THR A 351 22.44 15.74 3.51
N ASP A 352 21.46 16.15 4.30
CA ASP A 352 20.77 15.37 5.32
C ASP A 352 19.24 15.44 5.19
N ARG A 353 18.76 15.93 4.04
CA ARG A 353 17.32 16.08 3.74
C ARG A 353 17.01 15.53 2.36
N TRP A 354 16.02 14.66 2.29
CA TRP A 354 15.56 14.02 1.06
C TRP A 354 14.09 14.32 0.83
N LEU A 355 13.76 14.68 -0.37
CA LEU A 355 12.38 14.70 -0.83
C LEU A 355 12.07 13.33 -1.42
N VAL A 356 11.21 12.59 -0.74
CA VAL A 356 10.81 11.23 -1.12
C VAL A 356 9.41 11.30 -1.69
N ALA A 357 9.28 10.98 -2.98
CA ALA A 357 8.02 11.04 -3.71
C ALA A 357 7.48 9.65 -4.00
N GLY A 358 6.17 9.47 -3.80
CA GLY A 358 5.44 8.21 -4.00
C GLY A 358 4.01 8.45 -4.47
N ARG A 359 3.27 7.38 -4.70
CA ARG A 359 1.90 7.46 -5.21
C ARG A 359 0.89 7.95 -4.18
N GLY A 360 1.10 7.63 -2.90
CA GLY A 360 0.17 8.01 -1.84
C GLY A 360 0.80 7.95 -0.46
N VAL A 361 0.01 8.33 0.55
CA VAL A 361 0.46 8.34 1.95
C VAL A 361 0.77 6.93 2.45
N LEU A 362 -0.05 5.93 2.08
CA LEU A 362 0.15 4.54 2.49
C LEU A 362 1.46 3.98 1.92
N HIS A 363 1.78 4.27 0.65
CA HIS A 363 3.04 3.84 0.03
C HIS A 363 4.25 4.37 0.81
N LEU A 364 4.26 5.67 1.14
CA LEU A 364 5.36 6.28 1.90
C LEU A 364 5.38 5.81 3.37
N SER A 365 4.22 5.60 4.00
CA SER A 365 4.16 5.10 5.37
C SER A 365 4.67 3.66 5.52
N VAL A 366 4.45 2.81 4.52
CA VAL A 366 5.03 1.45 4.48
C VAL A 366 6.55 1.51 4.44
N LEU A 367 7.12 2.40 3.63
CA LEU A 367 8.57 2.61 3.60
C LEU A 367 9.10 3.06 4.96
N ILE A 368 8.47 4.06 5.58
CA ILE A 368 8.87 4.58 6.90
C ILE A 368 8.78 3.49 7.97
N GLU A 369 7.68 2.73 8.00
CA GLU A 369 7.47 1.66 8.97
C GLU A 369 8.48 0.51 8.77
N THR A 370 8.82 0.16 7.53
CA THR A 370 9.86 -0.82 7.21
C THR A 370 11.22 -0.35 7.73
N MET A 371 11.59 0.90 7.46
CA MET A 371 12.83 1.48 7.99
C MET A 371 12.85 1.48 9.53
N ARG A 372 11.73 1.83 10.17
CA ARG A 372 11.57 1.80 11.62
C ARG A 372 11.88 0.42 12.20
N ARG A 373 11.32 -0.65 11.62
CA ARG A 373 11.54 -2.06 12.04
C ARG A 373 12.95 -2.55 11.78
N GLU A 374 13.58 -2.06 10.71
CA GLU A 374 14.99 -2.33 10.43
C GLU A 374 15.96 -1.64 11.43
N GLY A 375 15.46 -0.73 12.27
CA GLY A 375 16.23 -0.05 13.31
C GLY A 375 16.71 1.35 12.93
N TYR A 376 16.13 1.94 11.89
CA TYR A 376 16.40 3.34 11.51
C TYR A 376 15.67 4.32 12.41
N GLU A 377 16.27 5.50 12.56
CA GLU A 377 15.72 6.64 13.26
C GLU A 377 15.78 7.86 12.35
N LEU A 378 14.62 8.47 12.08
CA LEU A 378 14.49 9.59 11.15
C LEU A 378 13.32 10.50 11.56
N GLN A 379 13.23 11.64 10.91
CA GLN A 379 12.07 12.53 10.99
C GLN A 379 11.45 12.70 9.61
N VAL A 380 10.15 12.85 9.59
CA VAL A 380 9.38 13.03 8.37
C VAL A 380 8.46 14.23 8.49
N GLY A 381 8.38 14.99 7.40
CA GLY A 381 7.49 16.14 7.30
C GLY A 381 6.07 15.76 6.85
N GLN A 382 5.18 16.74 6.80
CA GLN A 382 3.83 16.57 6.32
C GLN A 382 3.80 16.11 4.85
N PRO A 383 2.90 15.18 4.47
CA PRO A 383 2.67 14.82 3.07
C PRO A 383 2.22 16.05 2.25
N GLN A 384 2.87 16.25 1.12
CA GLN A 384 2.57 17.33 0.17
C GLN A 384 2.28 16.75 -1.20
N VAL A 385 1.34 17.34 -1.92
CA VAL A 385 1.07 16.98 -3.32
C VAL A 385 2.10 17.61 -4.25
N ILE A 386 2.41 16.93 -5.34
CA ILE A 386 3.33 17.41 -6.35
C ILE A 386 2.52 18.25 -7.34
N TYR A 387 2.82 19.54 -7.43
CA TYR A 387 2.24 20.44 -8.41
C TYR A 387 3.00 20.37 -9.74
N LYS A 388 2.28 20.55 -10.84
CA LYS A 388 2.86 20.70 -12.18
C LYS A 388 2.45 22.04 -12.78
N GLU A 389 3.30 22.60 -13.62
CA GLU A 389 2.93 23.72 -14.47
C GLU A 389 2.55 23.18 -15.85
N ILE A 390 1.30 23.37 -16.23
CA ILE A 390 0.74 22.92 -17.51
C ILE A 390 0.16 24.15 -18.19
N ASP A 391 0.60 24.46 -19.40
CA ASP A 391 0.17 25.63 -20.17
C ASP A 391 0.34 26.97 -19.42
N GLY A 392 1.32 27.06 -18.51
CA GLY A 392 1.58 28.26 -17.70
C GLY A 392 0.67 28.40 -16.47
N GLU A 393 -0.17 27.42 -16.18
CA GLU A 393 -1.03 27.38 -15.00
C GLU A 393 -0.52 26.34 -14.00
N ARG A 394 -0.60 26.67 -12.72
CA ARG A 394 -0.29 25.73 -11.64
C ARG A 394 -1.42 24.70 -11.52
N CYS A 395 -1.09 23.44 -11.81
CA CYS A 395 -2.02 22.33 -11.74
C CYS A 395 -1.71 21.41 -10.54
N GLU A 396 -2.76 20.81 -10.01
CA GLU A 396 -2.71 19.84 -8.91
C GLU A 396 -3.30 18.50 -9.32
N PRO A 397 -2.83 17.38 -8.73
CA PRO A 397 -3.38 16.07 -9.03
C PRO A 397 -4.81 15.97 -8.47
N ILE A 398 -5.72 15.47 -9.32
CA ILE A 398 -7.11 15.19 -9.01
C ILE A 398 -7.31 13.68 -8.97
N GLU A 399 -8.07 13.24 -7.98
CA GLU A 399 -8.41 11.84 -7.80
C GLU A 399 -9.92 11.61 -7.92
N GLU A 400 -10.28 10.48 -8.45
CA GLU A 400 -11.61 9.92 -8.30
C GLU A 400 -11.72 9.28 -6.93
N LEU A 401 -12.65 9.77 -6.14
CA LEU A 401 -12.93 9.28 -4.80
C LEU A 401 -14.29 8.59 -4.81
N THR A 402 -14.34 7.33 -4.43
CA THR A 402 -15.58 6.57 -4.22
C THR A 402 -15.79 6.35 -2.73
N ILE A 403 -16.98 6.70 -2.23
CA ILE A 403 -17.38 6.48 -0.84
C ILE A 403 -18.62 5.59 -0.84
N ASN A 404 -18.54 4.45 -0.19
CA ASN A 404 -19.67 3.57 0.07
C ASN A 404 -20.06 3.67 1.55
N VAL A 405 -21.30 4.04 1.83
CA VAL A 405 -21.77 4.36 3.18
C VAL A 405 -23.27 4.10 3.33
N PRO A 406 -23.78 3.73 4.54
CA PRO A 406 -25.23 3.70 4.80
C PRO A 406 -25.89 5.06 4.51
N GLU A 407 -27.12 5.03 3.99
CA GLU A 407 -27.84 6.23 3.52
C GLU A 407 -27.91 7.34 4.57
N GLU A 408 -28.07 6.99 5.83
CA GLU A 408 -28.17 7.94 6.95
C GLU A 408 -26.94 8.86 7.13
N PHE A 409 -25.76 8.43 6.69
CA PHE A 409 -24.51 9.21 6.79
C PHE A 409 -24.18 9.97 5.51
N SER A 410 -24.86 9.72 4.39
CA SER A 410 -24.53 10.25 3.05
C SER A 410 -24.38 11.78 3.02
N SER A 411 -25.33 12.51 3.57
CA SER A 411 -25.33 13.98 3.59
C SER A 411 -24.10 14.54 4.32
N LYS A 412 -23.66 13.88 5.40
CA LYS A 412 -22.48 14.28 6.17
C LYS A 412 -21.19 14.02 5.39
N MET A 413 -21.14 12.90 4.66
CA MET A 413 -19.99 12.58 3.79
C MET A 413 -19.85 13.61 2.67
N ILE A 414 -20.97 13.96 2.01
CA ILE A 414 -21.00 14.97 0.94
C ILE A 414 -20.49 16.32 1.45
N ASP A 415 -20.98 16.80 2.60
CA ASP A 415 -20.52 18.06 3.20
C ASP A 415 -19.01 18.05 3.48
N MET A 416 -18.48 16.95 4.05
CA MET A 416 -17.06 16.81 4.39
C MET A 416 -16.16 16.82 3.15
N VAL A 417 -16.57 16.16 2.06
CA VAL A 417 -15.81 16.12 0.81
C VAL A 417 -15.89 17.45 0.07
N THR A 418 -17.06 18.07 0.02
CA THR A 418 -17.25 19.37 -0.64
C THR A 418 -16.43 20.49 0.03
N ARG A 419 -16.33 20.51 1.35
CA ARG A 419 -15.43 21.45 2.08
C ARG A 419 -13.97 21.27 1.70
N ARG A 420 -13.56 20.10 1.22
CA ARG A 420 -12.23 19.78 0.73
C ARG A 420 -12.09 19.94 -0.79
N LYS A 421 -13.00 20.71 -1.42
CA LYS A 421 -13.02 20.97 -2.86
C LYS A 421 -13.32 19.75 -3.72
N GLY A 422 -13.97 18.72 -3.16
CA GLY A 422 -14.49 17.60 -3.92
C GLY A 422 -15.79 17.98 -4.63
N GLU A 423 -15.91 17.60 -5.88
CA GLU A 423 -17.07 17.78 -6.75
C GLU A 423 -17.74 16.42 -6.96
N MET A 424 -19.01 16.29 -6.57
CA MET A 424 -19.75 15.04 -6.73
C MET A 424 -20.07 14.80 -8.22
N THR A 425 -19.76 13.61 -8.70
CA THR A 425 -19.99 13.17 -10.08
C THR A 425 -21.17 12.24 -10.21
N SER A 426 -21.33 11.29 -9.27
CA SER A 426 -22.45 10.37 -9.25
C SER A 426 -22.89 10.02 -7.83
N MET A 427 -24.10 9.52 -7.69
CA MET A 427 -24.65 9.00 -6.45
C MET A 427 -25.67 7.90 -6.78
N GLU A 428 -25.35 6.67 -6.35
CA GLU A 428 -26.14 5.50 -6.67
C GLU A 428 -26.52 4.73 -5.41
N SER A 429 -27.78 4.35 -5.29
CA SER A 429 -28.29 3.56 -4.17
C SER A 429 -28.11 2.07 -4.44
N GLN A 430 -27.44 1.36 -3.51
CA GLN A 430 -27.24 -0.09 -3.55
C GLN A 430 -27.84 -0.71 -2.29
N GLY A 431 -29.13 -1.00 -2.32
CA GLY A 431 -29.85 -1.53 -1.17
C GLY A 431 -29.94 -0.52 -0.02
N ASP A 432 -29.32 -0.81 1.11
CA ASP A 432 -29.25 0.04 2.31
C ASP A 432 -28.03 0.98 2.33
N ARG A 433 -27.18 0.88 1.32
CA ARG A 433 -25.95 1.68 1.17
C ARG A 433 -26.01 2.55 -0.07
N ILE A 434 -25.19 3.60 -0.07
CA ILE A 434 -25.06 4.52 -1.19
C ILE A 434 -23.60 4.58 -1.62
N ASN A 435 -23.38 4.46 -2.91
CA ASN A 435 -22.11 4.78 -3.55
C ASN A 435 -22.12 6.24 -4.00
N ILE A 436 -21.12 7.01 -3.59
CA ILE A 436 -20.99 8.42 -3.97
C ILE A 436 -19.60 8.60 -4.58
N GLU A 437 -19.57 9.13 -5.79
CA GLU A 437 -18.30 9.41 -6.50
C GLU A 437 -18.03 10.90 -6.54
N PHE A 438 -16.76 11.25 -6.42
CA PHE A 438 -16.29 12.63 -6.43
C PHE A 438 -15.00 12.77 -7.25
N LEU A 439 -14.78 13.97 -7.79
CA LEU A 439 -13.46 14.44 -8.22
C LEU A 439 -12.91 15.37 -7.14
N ILE A 440 -11.80 14.99 -6.52
CA ILE A 440 -11.22 15.71 -5.39
C ILE A 440 -9.72 15.94 -5.60
N PRO A 441 -9.17 17.11 -5.23
CA PRO A 441 -7.72 17.29 -5.17
C PRO A 441 -7.07 16.29 -4.21
N SER A 442 -5.95 15.66 -4.62
CA SER A 442 -5.25 14.66 -3.79
C SER A 442 -4.92 15.19 -2.39
N ARG A 443 -4.62 16.49 -2.25
CA ARG A 443 -4.42 17.14 -0.94
C ARG A 443 -5.68 17.16 -0.07
N GLY A 444 -6.88 17.05 -0.66
CA GLY A 444 -8.16 16.95 0.06
C GLY A 444 -8.40 15.56 0.66
N ILE A 445 -7.72 14.53 0.16
CA ILE A 445 -7.82 13.16 0.64
C ILE A 445 -7.02 12.95 1.93
N ILE A 446 -5.93 13.71 2.12
CA ILE A 446 -5.08 13.60 3.31
C ILE A 446 -5.93 13.82 4.57
N GLY A 447 -5.98 12.81 5.46
CA GLY A 447 -6.78 12.80 6.68
C GLY A 447 -8.30 12.68 6.47
N LEU A 448 -8.78 12.48 5.25
CA LEU A 448 -10.21 12.32 4.98
C LEU A 448 -10.74 10.99 5.50
N ARG A 449 -9.98 9.90 5.32
CA ARG A 449 -10.40 8.55 5.72
C ARG A 449 -10.77 8.46 7.19
N THR A 450 -9.89 8.94 8.07
CA THR A 450 -10.11 8.94 9.52
C THR A 450 -11.36 9.75 9.90
N ASN A 451 -11.57 10.89 9.22
CA ASN A 451 -12.74 11.73 9.45
C ASN A 451 -14.04 11.05 8.99
N LEU A 452 -14.04 10.39 7.81
CA LEU A 452 -15.19 9.65 7.30
C LEU A 452 -15.56 8.48 8.22
N LEU A 453 -14.56 7.68 8.64
CA LEU A 453 -14.77 6.58 9.58
C LEU A 453 -15.36 7.06 10.91
N THR A 454 -14.81 8.12 11.49
CA THR A 454 -15.36 8.70 12.72
C THR A 454 -16.78 9.20 12.53
N ALA A 455 -17.07 9.84 11.40
CA ALA A 455 -18.37 10.43 11.10
C ALA A 455 -19.44 9.41 10.80
N SER A 456 -19.08 8.23 10.28
CA SER A 456 -19.95 7.10 9.95
C SER A 456 -19.91 5.97 10.98
N GLN A 457 -19.33 6.19 12.16
CA GLN A 457 -19.18 5.16 13.20
C GLN A 457 -18.43 3.90 12.75
N GLY A 458 -17.52 4.07 11.77
CA GLY A 458 -16.74 2.96 11.20
C GLY A 458 -17.33 2.34 9.92
N GLU A 459 -18.52 2.76 9.49
CA GLU A 459 -19.27 2.14 8.39
C GLU A 459 -18.84 2.60 6.99
N ALA A 460 -18.15 3.75 6.86
CA ALA A 460 -17.74 4.26 5.56
C ALA A 460 -16.58 3.45 4.96
N ILE A 461 -16.72 3.08 3.71
CA ILE A 461 -15.66 2.49 2.90
C ILE A 461 -15.24 3.52 1.87
N MET A 462 -13.93 3.75 1.77
CA MET A 462 -13.37 4.76 0.90
C MET A 462 -12.31 4.15 0.00
N ALA A 463 -12.38 4.46 -1.30
CA ALA A 463 -11.33 4.19 -2.27
C ALA A 463 -11.08 5.45 -3.11
N HIS A 464 -9.86 5.61 -3.58
CA HIS A 464 -9.50 6.73 -4.44
C HIS A 464 -8.44 6.28 -5.45
N ARG A 465 -8.39 6.96 -6.60
CA ARG A 465 -7.38 6.75 -7.62
C ARG A 465 -7.02 8.06 -8.30
N PHE A 466 -5.78 8.20 -8.73
CA PHE A 466 -5.36 9.32 -9.56
C PHE A 466 -6.12 9.31 -10.89
N LYS A 467 -6.60 10.47 -11.33
CA LYS A 467 -7.24 10.66 -12.62
C LYS A 467 -6.38 11.50 -13.55
N GLU A 468 -6.17 12.76 -13.21
CA GLU A 468 -5.49 13.74 -14.06
C GLU A 468 -5.00 14.93 -13.25
N TYR A 469 -4.27 15.83 -13.90
CA TYR A 469 -3.93 17.14 -13.33
C TYR A 469 -4.92 18.19 -13.82
N GLN A 470 -5.45 19.00 -12.88
CA GLN A 470 -6.34 20.12 -13.14
C GLN A 470 -5.80 21.40 -12.49
N PRO A 471 -6.25 22.61 -12.95
CA PRO A 471 -5.88 23.87 -12.32
C PRO A 471 -6.16 23.87 -10.80
N TYR A 472 -5.31 24.55 -10.05
CA TYR A 472 -5.39 24.62 -8.59
C TYR A 472 -6.75 25.16 -8.10
N LYS A 473 -7.46 24.39 -7.29
CA LYS A 473 -8.85 24.68 -6.82
C LYS A 473 -8.92 25.59 -5.58
N GLY A 474 -7.83 26.26 -5.20
CA GLY A 474 -7.80 27.18 -4.04
C GLY A 474 -7.52 26.42 -2.71
N ASP A 475 -7.41 27.15 -1.62
CA ASP A 475 -7.00 26.59 -0.33
C ASP A 475 -8.03 25.65 0.30
N ILE A 476 -7.51 24.62 0.96
CA ILE A 476 -8.29 23.66 1.75
C ILE A 476 -7.88 23.80 3.21
N GLN A 477 -8.86 24.06 4.07
CA GLN A 477 -8.63 24.03 5.52
C GLN A 477 -8.48 22.58 5.96
N ARG A 478 -7.30 22.25 6.51
CA ARG A 478 -7.02 20.94 7.10
C ARG A 478 -7.35 20.96 8.60
N ARG A 479 -6.34 21.00 9.44
CA ARG A 479 -6.47 21.07 10.89
C ARG A 479 -6.60 22.53 11.36
N THR A 480 -7.68 22.89 12.03
CA THR A 480 -7.90 24.21 12.59
C THR A 480 -7.28 24.37 13.97
N ASN A 481 -7.31 23.32 14.79
CA ASN A 481 -6.86 23.36 16.18
C ASN A 481 -5.33 23.50 16.31
N GLY A 482 -4.90 24.23 17.34
CA GLY A 482 -3.50 24.39 17.71
C GLY A 482 -2.90 23.15 18.37
N SER A 483 -1.59 23.17 18.58
CA SER A 483 -0.86 22.11 19.29
C SER A 483 -0.60 22.48 20.73
N MET A 484 -0.73 21.53 21.66
CA MET A 484 -0.15 21.64 23.00
C MET A 484 1.31 21.17 22.94
N ILE A 485 2.23 22.04 23.33
CA ILE A 485 3.68 21.83 23.14
C ILE A 485 4.36 21.78 24.51
N SER A 486 5.18 20.76 24.74
CA SER A 486 5.95 20.66 25.98
C SER A 486 6.94 21.80 26.13
N LEU A 487 6.96 22.44 27.29
CA LEU A 487 7.89 23.51 27.65
C LEU A 487 9.27 22.97 28.01
N GLU A 488 9.32 21.83 28.68
CA GLU A 488 10.53 21.28 29.28
C GLU A 488 10.73 19.81 28.92
N THR A 489 11.97 19.36 29.05
CA THR A 489 12.34 17.95 28.90
C THR A 489 12.25 17.25 30.25
N GLY A 490 11.57 16.12 30.34
CA GLY A 490 11.41 15.36 31.57
C GLY A 490 10.32 14.30 31.48
N THR A 491 9.89 13.79 32.63
CA THR A 491 8.81 12.80 32.71
C THR A 491 7.46 13.51 32.85
N ALA A 492 6.46 13.08 32.09
CA ALA A 492 5.09 13.60 32.21
C ALA A 492 4.42 13.08 33.49
N PHE A 493 3.84 13.95 34.29
CA PHE A 493 3.16 13.57 35.50
C PHE A 493 1.64 13.62 35.38
N ALA A 494 0.98 12.60 35.93
CA ALA A 494 -0.47 12.48 36.02
C ALA A 494 -1.15 13.77 36.56
N TYR A 495 -0.55 14.39 37.55
CA TYR A 495 -1.03 15.67 38.14
C TYR A 495 -1.09 16.81 37.13
N SER A 496 -0.04 16.98 36.33
CA SER A 496 0.02 18.02 35.31
C SER A 496 -0.97 17.75 34.15
N ILE A 497 -1.05 16.50 33.68
CA ILE A 497 -2.01 16.10 32.64
C ILE A 497 -3.44 16.37 33.13
N ASN A 498 -3.79 15.94 34.34
CA ASN A 498 -5.13 16.18 34.91
C ASN A 498 -5.51 17.67 34.98
N ASN A 499 -4.57 18.54 35.33
CA ASN A 499 -4.82 19.98 35.42
C ASN A 499 -4.91 20.69 34.07
N LEU A 500 -4.44 20.05 33.00
CA LEU A 500 -4.38 20.63 31.66
C LEU A 500 -5.39 19.97 30.67
N GLN A 501 -6.07 18.90 31.08
CA GLN A 501 -6.97 18.15 30.16
C GLN A 501 -8.19 18.97 29.71
N ASP A 502 -8.60 20.01 30.44
CA ASP A 502 -9.67 20.93 30.03
C ASP A 502 -9.24 21.83 28.85
N ARG A 503 -7.95 21.93 28.58
CA ARG A 503 -7.39 22.76 27.51
C ARG A 503 -7.23 22.03 26.19
N GLY A 504 -7.40 20.70 26.20
CA GLY A 504 -7.29 19.87 25.00
C GLY A 504 -7.11 18.40 25.31
N ARG A 505 -6.95 17.59 24.27
CA ARG A 505 -6.71 16.16 24.42
C ARG A 505 -5.22 15.84 24.30
N PHE A 506 -4.75 14.95 25.15
CA PHE A 506 -3.35 14.54 25.18
C PHE A 506 -3.05 13.36 24.25
N PHE A 507 -1.79 13.30 23.79
CA PHE A 507 -1.22 12.22 22.98
C PHE A 507 -0.17 11.42 23.74
N ILE A 508 0.09 11.79 24.99
CA ILE A 508 1.08 11.19 25.89
C ILE A 508 0.39 10.61 27.13
N GLU A 509 0.98 9.55 27.65
CA GLU A 509 0.54 8.93 28.90
C GLU A 509 1.35 9.44 30.10
N PRO A 510 0.82 9.32 31.35
CA PRO A 510 1.61 9.55 32.55
C PRO A 510 2.85 8.64 32.59
N GLN A 511 3.97 9.18 33.08
CA GLN A 511 5.31 8.54 33.14
C GLN A 511 6.06 8.49 31.81
N GLU A 512 5.49 8.95 30.72
CA GLU A 512 6.18 9.05 29.44
C GLU A 512 7.27 10.14 29.47
N GLN A 513 8.40 9.88 28.81
CA GLN A 513 9.47 10.85 28.65
C GLN A 513 9.15 11.80 27.50
N VAL A 514 9.20 13.08 27.76
CA VAL A 514 8.95 14.14 26.78
C VAL A 514 10.13 15.11 26.71
N TYR A 515 10.23 15.86 25.62
CA TYR A 515 11.22 16.92 25.48
C TYR A 515 10.59 18.26 25.10
N ALA A 516 11.31 19.35 25.35
CA ALA A 516 10.89 20.69 24.96
C ALA A 516 10.67 20.79 23.45
N GLY A 517 9.51 21.30 23.04
CA GLY A 517 9.12 21.38 21.62
C GLY A 517 8.38 20.15 21.08
N GLN A 518 8.25 19.07 21.86
CA GLN A 518 7.39 17.92 21.51
C GLN A 518 5.91 18.34 21.57
N VAL A 519 5.12 17.91 20.57
CA VAL A 519 3.67 18.08 20.57
C VAL A 519 3.07 16.98 21.45
N VAL A 520 2.52 17.39 22.58
CA VAL A 520 1.99 16.47 23.60
C VAL A 520 0.47 16.38 23.61
N GLY A 521 -0.20 17.18 22.77
CA GLY A 521 -1.66 17.17 22.66
C GLY A 521 -2.18 18.17 21.64
N GLU A 522 -3.50 18.16 21.44
CA GLU A 522 -4.25 19.11 20.62
C GLU A 522 -4.93 20.14 21.51
N HIS A 523 -4.77 21.42 21.18
CA HIS A 523 -5.43 22.51 21.88
C HIS A 523 -6.89 22.66 21.41
N VAL A 524 -7.78 23.10 22.31
CA VAL A 524 -9.20 23.35 21.97
C VAL A 524 -9.35 24.54 21.01
N HIS A 525 -8.41 25.50 21.04
CA HIS A 525 -8.39 26.67 20.17
C HIS A 525 -7.41 26.50 18.99
N ASP A 526 -7.47 27.41 18.04
CA ASP A 526 -6.65 27.43 16.82
C ASP A 526 -5.17 27.76 17.04
N ASN A 527 -4.83 28.39 18.17
CA ASN A 527 -3.47 28.79 18.53
C ASN A 527 -2.72 27.70 19.29
N ASP A 528 -1.41 27.63 19.08
CA ASP A 528 -0.53 26.75 19.83
C ASP A 528 -0.40 27.18 21.29
N LEU A 529 -0.43 26.22 22.21
CA LEU A 529 -0.31 26.40 23.64
C LEU A 529 0.92 25.67 24.19
N VAL A 530 1.85 26.41 24.78
CA VAL A 530 2.99 25.81 25.47
C VAL A 530 2.58 25.45 26.91
N VAL A 531 2.76 24.16 27.25
CA VAL A 531 2.34 23.58 28.53
C VAL A 531 3.50 22.89 29.24
N ASN A 532 3.47 22.93 30.58
CA ASN A 532 4.44 22.18 31.37
C ASN A 532 3.79 20.90 31.92
N VAL A 533 4.10 19.76 31.31
CA VAL A 533 3.60 18.44 31.70
C VAL A 533 4.50 17.73 32.71
N THR A 534 5.68 18.32 33.02
CA THR A 534 6.72 17.70 33.87
C THR A 534 6.62 18.17 35.35
N LYS A 535 5.62 18.95 35.71
CA LYS A 535 5.43 19.39 37.09
C LYS A 535 4.82 18.31 37.97
N ALA A 536 5.56 17.88 38.98
CA ALA A 536 5.04 17.00 40.02
C ALA A 536 4.14 17.78 41.00
N LYS A 537 3.22 17.07 41.66
CA LYS A 537 2.45 17.64 42.79
C LYS A 537 3.43 18.01 43.90
N GLN A 538 3.48 19.29 44.27
CA GLN A 538 4.26 19.71 45.43
C GLN A 538 3.59 19.18 46.71
N LEU A 539 4.38 18.51 47.55
CA LEU A 539 3.94 18.06 48.85
C LEU A 539 3.76 19.31 49.75
N THR A 540 2.52 19.71 49.99
CA THR A 540 2.21 20.72 50.98
C THR A 540 1.94 20.04 52.31
N ASN A 541 2.54 20.54 53.39
CA ASN A 541 2.39 20.03 54.76
C ASN A 541 0.97 20.20 55.36
N MET A 542 0.00 20.71 54.64
CA MET A 542 -1.39 20.77 55.07
C MET A 542 -2.11 19.47 54.69
N ARG A 543 -2.38 18.64 55.67
CA ARG A 543 -3.37 17.57 55.62
C ARG A 543 -4.77 18.21 55.49
N ALA A 544 -5.22 18.48 54.29
CA ALA A 544 -6.63 18.59 54.01
C ALA A 544 -7.21 17.17 54.05
N SER A 545 -7.83 16.81 55.16
CA SER A 545 -8.63 15.61 55.30
C SER A 545 -9.90 15.79 54.47
N GLY A 546 -9.89 15.33 53.24
CA GLY A 546 -11.04 15.37 52.37
C GLY A 546 -10.62 15.32 50.89
N SER A 547 -10.86 14.21 50.26
CA SER A 547 -10.74 13.93 48.84
C SER A 547 -9.31 13.92 48.26
N ASP A 548 -8.60 12.81 48.41
CA ASP A 548 -7.84 12.27 47.31
C ASP A 548 -8.87 11.80 46.27
N GLU A 549 -9.50 12.72 45.56
CA GLU A 549 -10.17 12.41 44.32
C GLU A 549 -9.12 11.79 43.40
N LYS A 550 -9.27 10.50 43.12
CA LYS A 550 -8.43 9.82 42.14
C LYS A 550 -8.54 10.62 40.87
N ALA A 551 -7.45 11.29 40.48
CA ALA A 551 -7.39 12.05 39.24
C ALA A 551 -7.93 11.20 38.10
N ARG A 552 -9.08 11.55 37.53
CA ARG A 552 -9.68 10.88 36.42
C ARG A 552 -9.06 11.44 35.15
N ILE A 553 -7.98 10.80 34.68
CA ILE A 553 -7.29 11.20 33.47
C ILE A 553 -8.05 10.57 32.28
N ILE A 554 -8.34 11.40 31.27
CA ILE A 554 -8.87 10.95 29.99
C ILE A 554 -7.75 10.18 29.27
N PRO A 555 -8.00 8.98 28.74
CA PRO A 555 -6.99 8.21 28.00
C PRO A 555 -6.36 9.04 26.88
N ALA A 556 -5.06 8.89 26.68
CA ALA A 556 -4.35 9.55 25.60
C ALA A 556 -4.83 9.03 24.24
N THR A 557 -4.87 9.92 23.23
CA THR A 557 -5.09 9.52 21.85
C THR A 557 -3.77 9.04 21.27
N ILE A 558 -3.68 7.76 20.96
CA ILE A 558 -2.49 7.16 20.35
C ILE A 558 -2.73 7.10 18.84
N PHE A 559 -1.85 7.72 18.07
CA PHE A 559 -1.90 7.71 16.60
C PHE A 559 -1.10 6.55 16.02
N SER A 560 -1.62 5.94 14.95
CA SER A 560 -0.82 5.17 14.01
C SER A 560 0.13 6.10 13.25
N LEU A 561 1.09 5.52 12.51
CA LEU A 561 2.02 6.32 11.70
C LEU A 561 1.27 7.17 10.67
N GLU A 562 0.32 6.56 9.96
CA GLU A 562 -0.50 7.23 8.96
C GLU A 562 -1.29 8.40 9.57
N GLU A 563 -1.98 8.15 10.67
CA GLU A 563 -2.73 9.20 11.37
C GLU A 563 -1.84 10.34 11.85
N ALA A 564 -0.63 10.04 12.34
CA ALA A 564 0.33 11.06 12.75
C ALA A 564 0.82 11.91 11.56
N LEU A 565 1.12 11.28 10.42
CA LEU A 565 1.54 11.95 9.18
C LEU A 565 0.44 12.85 8.61
N GLU A 566 -0.82 12.40 8.68
CA GLU A 566 -1.99 13.17 8.24
C GLU A 566 -2.34 14.31 9.20
N TYR A 567 -2.01 14.15 10.49
CA TYR A 567 -2.36 15.09 11.55
C TYR A 567 -1.42 16.28 11.65
N ILE A 568 -0.11 16.11 11.44
CA ILE A 568 0.89 17.18 11.60
C ILE A 568 0.67 18.37 10.67
N LYS A 569 1.09 19.57 11.13
CA LYS A 569 1.12 20.81 10.34
C LYS A 569 2.45 20.96 9.60
N GLU A 570 2.53 21.96 8.72
CA GLU A 570 3.75 22.28 7.95
C GLU A 570 4.96 22.64 8.83
N ASP A 571 4.72 23.13 10.05
CA ASP A 571 5.74 23.49 11.03
C ASP A 571 6.05 22.35 12.02
N GLU A 572 5.58 21.14 11.72
CA GLU A 572 5.72 19.95 12.57
C GLU A 572 6.39 18.79 11.81
N TYR A 573 7.10 17.96 12.56
CA TYR A 573 7.65 16.68 12.09
C TYR A 573 7.10 15.52 12.92
N VAL A 574 7.04 14.33 12.33
CA VAL A 574 6.93 13.07 13.05
C VAL A 574 8.34 12.50 13.22
N GLU A 575 8.79 12.37 14.44
CA GLU A 575 9.99 11.63 14.82
C GLU A 575 9.64 10.15 14.87
N VAL A 576 10.30 9.36 14.05
CA VAL A 576 10.09 7.92 13.92
C VAL A 576 11.33 7.19 14.41
N THR A 577 11.14 6.35 15.43
CA THR A 577 12.20 5.52 16.01
C THR A 577 11.71 4.08 16.13
N PRO A 578 12.59 3.08 16.32
CA PRO A 578 12.18 1.69 16.47
C PRO A 578 11.13 1.43 17.55
N LYS A 579 11.13 2.24 18.62
CA LYS A 579 10.25 2.04 19.79
C LYS A 579 9.14 3.06 19.91
N SER A 580 9.30 4.26 19.33
CA SER A 580 8.42 5.39 19.60
C SER A 580 8.13 6.19 18.34
N MET A 581 6.96 6.80 18.31
CA MET A 581 6.59 7.86 17.36
C MET A 581 6.21 9.09 18.16
N ARG A 582 6.80 10.22 17.83
CA ARG A 582 6.56 11.49 18.52
C ARG A 582 6.35 12.60 17.50
N MET A 583 5.32 13.40 17.68
CA MET A 583 5.14 14.62 16.91
C MET A 583 5.90 15.76 17.60
N ARG A 584 6.51 16.64 16.82
CA ARG A 584 7.30 17.76 17.36
C ARG A 584 7.23 18.98 16.45
N LYS A 585 7.51 20.14 17.01
CA LYS A 585 7.74 21.34 16.19
C LYS A 585 9.12 21.26 15.51
N ILE A 586 9.22 21.84 14.32
CA ILE A 586 10.51 21.94 13.59
C ILE A 586 11.49 22.75 14.43
N ILE A 587 11.06 23.91 14.94
CA ILE A 587 11.84 24.74 15.86
C ILE A 587 11.47 24.34 17.29
N LEU A 588 12.37 23.71 18.03
CA LEU A 588 12.10 23.22 19.38
C LEU A 588 12.05 24.34 20.41
N ASP A 589 12.88 25.38 20.28
CA ASP A 589 12.93 26.48 21.23
C ASP A 589 11.70 27.38 21.13
N HIS A 590 11.04 27.62 22.26
CA HIS A 590 9.82 28.41 22.33
C HIS A 590 10.02 29.90 21.97
N LEU A 591 11.17 30.49 22.37
CA LEU A 591 11.45 31.89 22.07
C LEU A 591 11.79 32.09 20.59
N GLU A 592 12.50 31.13 20.01
CA GLU A 592 12.84 31.14 18.61
C GLU A 592 11.57 31.01 17.74
N ARG A 593 10.64 30.10 18.08
CA ARG A 593 9.32 30.01 17.41
C ARG A 593 8.57 31.33 17.42
N LYS A 594 8.53 32.03 18.60
CA LYS A 594 7.87 33.34 18.69
C LYS A 594 8.52 34.41 17.83
N ARG A 595 9.85 34.38 17.66
CA ARG A 595 10.58 35.31 16.77
C ARG A 595 10.30 35.04 15.31
N SER A 596 10.36 33.77 14.87
CA SER A 596 10.09 33.40 13.49
C SER A 596 8.63 33.61 13.06
N GLY A 597 7.66 33.50 13.99
CA GLY A 597 6.26 33.84 13.73
C GLY A 597 6.06 35.33 13.44
N ARG A 598 6.73 36.21 14.17
CA ARG A 598 6.64 37.68 13.95
C ARG A 598 7.24 38.12 12.61
N SER A 599 8.30 37.46 12.14
CA SER A 599 8.92 37.81 10.85
C SER A 599 8.14 37.31 9.64
N LYS A 600 7.11 36.50 9.80
CA LYS A 600 6.19 36.07 8.73
C LYS A 600 4.93 36.94 8.64
N GLU A 601 4.62 37.72 9.69
CA GLU A 601 3.50 38.67 9.73
C GLU A 601 3.89 40.09 9.26
N GLU A 602 5.20 40.41 9.20
CA GLU A 602 5.78 41.60 8.54
C GLU A 602 6.13 41.31 7.07
#